data_1c1248e0f70728e390576eec83916575
#
_entry.id   1c1248e0f70728e390576eec83916575
#
_cell.length_a   1.000
_cell.length_b   1.000
_cell.length_c   1.000
_cell.angle_alpha   90.00
_cell.angle_beta   90.00
_cell.angle_gamma   90.00
#
_symmetry.space_group_name_H-M   'P 1'
#
loop_
_entity.id
_entity.type
_entity.pdbx_description
1 polymer ?
#
loop_
_entity_poly.entity_id
_entity_poly.type
_entity_poly.pdbx_seq_one_letter_code
_entity_poly.pdbx_strand_id
1 'polypeptide(L)'
;MSFQICVAQLNLVVGDLPGNARQIIDAAHAAHARGARLLLTPELSLGGYIAEDLFLRPAFVAACDDALNQVARETAGLSGLAIVVGHPVNAAPAGAGADAPQRTNAASVLREGQVIAHYAKRLLPNYEVFDERRYFSPGQGSCVFAVDDVRVGLLICEDAWFDEPAAAARAAGAELLAVINASPFHQGKGAEREAAMARRARACGLPLVYANLVGGQDEVVFDGRSLAVAADGRLVGRAPTFKENLFFVQASRAPAAIELKADVAAEQTPEAELWDALVLGLRDYVEKNGFQRVALGLSGGLDSALVLALAAVALGAARVRTVMMPSPYTAGMSLEDAREMARRLGVEHDELSILPAFEALRATLAPLFAGRGEDLTEENIQARIRGVLLMGLSNKLGHLILTTGNKSEYAVGYCTLYGDMCGGFAPIKDVVKTTAYRLARWRNAHDPHGTGAGPIPERIITRPPSAELRPGQTDQDSLPPYEVLDAIIARYVEENASIAELLAEGFAPADVDRVTRLIKSSEYKRQQSAVGTRVTRRAFGNDWRYPMTHRFRV
;
A
#
# COMPACT_ATOMS: atom_id res chain seq x y z
N MET A 1 17.98 -35.92 -7.82
CA MET A 1 17.98 -34.81 -8.83
C MET A 1 17.74 -33.51 -8.15
N SER A 2 18.22 -32.41 -8.75
CA SER A 2 17.98 -31.06 -8.22
C SER A 2 17.63 -30.13 -9.38
N PHE A 3 16.74 -29.16 -9.14
CA PHE A 3 16.37 -28.13 -10.11
C PHE A 3 16.22 -26.78 -9.42
N GLN A 4 16.23 -25.71 -10.22
CA GLN A 4 16.11 -24.36 -9.72
C GLN A 4 14.71 -23.81 -9.98
N ILE A 5 14.12 -23.20 -8.98
CA ILE A 5 12.87 -22.43 -9.02
C ILE A 5 13.23 -20.96 -9.02
N CYS A 6 12.66 -20.20 -9.93
CA CYS A 6 12.72 -18.73 -9.91
C CYS A 6 11.37 -18.17 -9.50
N VAL A 7 11.37 -17.26 -8.55
CA VAL A 7 10.21 -16.44 -8.20
C VAL A 7 10.44 -15.05 -8.78
N ALA A 8 9.59 -14.62 -9.68
CA ALA A 8 9.59 -13.28 -10.24
C ALA A 8 8.75 -12.35 -9.36
N GLN A 9 9.39 -11.60 -8.48
CA GLN A 9 8.77 -10.56 -7.66
C GLN A 9 8.74 -9.27 -8.48
N LEU A 10 7.59 -9.01 -9.15
CA LEU A 10 7.43 -7.97 -10.17
C LEU A 10 6.58 -6.82 -9.67
N ASN A 11 6.87 -5.60 -10.14
CA ASN A 11 6.04 -4.40 -9.96
C ASN A 11 5.18 -4.17 -11.22
N LEU A 12 4.00 -4.75 -11.21
CA LEU A 12 3.09 -4.75 -12.34
C LEU A 12 2.15 -3.54 -12.32
N VAL A 13 1.67 -3.14 -13.49
CA VAL A 13 0.73 -2.02 -13.64
C VAL A 13 -0.64 -2.56 -14.02
N VAL A 14 -1.67 -2.20 -13.24
CA VAL A 14 -3.06 -2.59 -13.55
C VAL A 14 -3.44 -2.08 -14.93
N GLY A 15 -3.89 -2.98 -15.80
CA GLY A 15 -4.36 -2.68 -17.15
C GLY A 15 -3.27 -2.53 -18.21
N ASP A 16 -1.99 -2.49 -17.86
CA ASP A 16 -0.89 -2.50 -18.83
C ASP A 16 -0.54 -3.93 -19.25
N LEU A 17 -1.46 -4.58 -19.97
CA LEU A 17 -1.30 -5.97 -20.35
C LEU A 17 -0.04 -6.23 -21.20
N PRO A 18 0.31 -5.38 -22.20
CA PRO A 18 1.55 -5.56 -22.95
C PRO A 18 2.81 -5.40 -22.09
N GLY A 19 2.84 -4.41 -21.19
CA GLY A 19 3.97 -4.17 -20.29
C GLY A 19 4.13 -5.31 -19.28
N ASN A 20 3.05 -5.78 -18.67
CA ASN A 20 3.07 -6.91 -17.74
C ASN A 20 3.50 -8.22 -18.44
N ALA A 21 2.99 -8.50 -19.64
CA ALA A 21 3.42 -9.65 -20.43
C ALA A 21 4.92 -9.58 -20.76
N ARG A 22 5.43 -8.39 -21.12
CA ARG A 22 6.87 -8.19 -21.39
C ARG A 22 7.71 -8.49 -20.15
N GLN A 23 7.34 -7.96 -18.99
CA GLN A 23 8.06 -8.24 -17.74
C GLN A 23 8.09 -9.75 -17.42
N ILE A 24 6.98 -10.47 -17.63
CA ILE A 24 6.91 -11.92 -17.44
C ILE A 24 7.82 -12.66 -18.42
N ILE A 25 7.82 -12.27 -19.70
CA ILE A 25 8.67 -12.85 -20.74
C ILE A 25 10.15 -12.62 -20.40
N ASP A 26 10.53 -11.40 -20.03
CA ASP A 26 11.91 -11.07 -19.68
C ASP A 26 12.37 -11.85 -18.43
N ALA A 27 11.50 -11.99 -17.42
CA ALA A 27 11.76 -12.83 -16.25
C ALA A 27 11.93 -14.31 -16.63
N ALA A 28 11.13 -14.83 -17.59
CA ALA A 28 11.23 -16.21 -18.06
C ALA A 28 12.57 -16.46 -18.78
N HIS A 29 13.00 -15.55 -19.65
CA HIS A 29 14.31 -15.64 -20.30
C HIS A 29 15.46 -15.60 -19.30
N ALA A 30 15.41 -14.67 -18.33
CA ALA A 30 16.43 -14.55 -17.29
C ALA A 30 16.47 -15.79 -16.38
N ALA A 31 15.32 -16.33 -16.01
CA ALA A 31 15.20 -17.57 -15.22
C ALA A 31 15.77 -18.76 -15.97
N HIS A 32 15.40 -18.95 -17.24
CA HIS A 32 15.87 -20.04 -18.08
C HIS A 32 17.40 -19.97 -18.29
N ALA A 33 17.94 -18.78 -18.56
CA ALA A 33 19.38 -18.57 -18.73
C ALA A 33 20.20 -18.95 -17.47
N ARG A 34 19.58 -18.93 -16.29
CA ARG A 34 20.17 -19.39 -15.02
C ARG A 34 19.82 -20.83 -14.68
N GLY A 35 19.21 -21.58 -15.58
CA GLY A 35 18.90 -23.00 -15.42
C GLY A 35 17.64 -23.29 -14.59
N ALA A 36 16.75 -22.32 -14.41
CA ALA A 36 15.47 -22.57 -13.74
C ALA A 36 14.59 -23.53 -14.57
N ARG A 37 13.86 -24.40 -13.87
CA ARG A 37 12.88 -25.34 -14.44
C ARG A 37 11.44 -24.95 -14.09
N LEU A 38 11.27 -24.05 -13.12
CA LEU A 38 9.99 -23.48 -12.72
C LEU A 38 10.16 -21.98 -12.51
N LEU A 39 9.26 -21.19 -13.13
CA LEU A 39 9.09 -19.76 -12.85
C LEU A 39 7.71 -19.54 -12.23
N LEU A 40 7.67 -18.82 -11.11
CA LEU A 40 6.43 -18.38 -10.46
C LEU A 40 6.29 -16.87 -10.65
N THR A 41 5.17 -16.42 -11.22
CA THR A 41 4.79 -15.00 -11.25
C THR A 41 3.73 -14.73 -10.17
N PRO A 42 3.47 -13.46 -9.80
CA PRO A 42 2.42 -13.13 -8.82
C PRO A 42 1.01 -13.53 -9.27
N GLU A 43 0.08 -13.55 -8.31
CA GLU A 43 -1.36 -13.67 -8.55
C GLU A 43 -1.83 -12.55 -9.49
N LEU A 44 -2.72 -12.89 -10.45
CA LEU A 44 -3.29 -11.96 -11.45
C LEU A 44 -2.23 -11.08 -12.16
N SER A 45 -1.03 -11.62 -12.36
CA SER A 45 0.13 -10.89 -12.88
C SER A 45 -0.08 -10.27 -14.27
N LEU A 46 -0.91 -10.84 -15.13
CA LEU A 46 -1.20 -10.22 -16.43
C LEU A 46 -2.09 -8.97 -16.31
N GLY A 47 -3.18 -9.07 -15.55
CA GLY A 47 -4.11 -7.96 -15.37
C GLY A 47 -3.61 -6.88 -14.41
N GLY A 48 -2.70 -7.24 -13.52
CA GLY A 48 -2.35 -6.46 -12.32
C GLY A 48 -3.38 -6.64 -11.19
N TYR A 49 -2.98 -6.35 -9.93
CA TYR A 49 -3.82 -6.47 -8.74
C TYR A 49 -3.69 -5.19 -7.87
N ILE A 50 -4.76 -4.56 -7.47
CA ILE A 50 -6.20 -4.86 -7.52
C ILE A 50 -6.80 -4.13 -8.73
N ALA A 51 -7.42 -4.87 -9.68
CA ALA A 51 -7.98 -4.26 -10.89
C ALA A 51 -9.48 -3.92 -10.77
N GLU A 52 -10.08 -4.13 -9.59
CA GLU A 52 -11.45 -3.72 -9.24
C GLU A 52 -12.46 -4.01 -10.36
N ASP A 53 -13.33 -3.04 -10.71
CA ASP A 53 -14.38 -3.20 -11.72
C ASP A 53 -13.86 -3.41 -13.16
N LEU A 54 -12.55 -3.34 -13.41
CA LEU A 54 -11.99 -3.79 -14.69
C LEU A 54 -12.25 -5.28 -14.91
N PHE A 55 -12.24 -6.09 -13.85
CA PHE A 55 -12.61 -7.50 -13.94
C PHE A 55 -14.05 -7.72 -14.41
N LEU A 56 -14.96 -6.75 -14.25
CA LEU A 56 -16.32 -6.83 -14.78
C LEU A 56 -16.40 -6.55 -16.29
N ARG A 57 -15.33 -6.06 -16.91
CA ARG A 57 -15.27 -5.75 -18.34
C ARG A 57 -14.87 -7.00 -19.15
N PRO A 58 -15.77 -7.58 -19.99
CA PRO A 58 -15.40 -8.76 -20.79
C PRO A 58 -14.21 -8.53 -21.72
N ALA A 59 -14.07 -7.32 -22.26
CA ALA A 59 -12.93 -6.97 -23.10
C ALA A 59 -11.59 -6.99 -22.35
N PHE A 60 -11.59 -6.60 -21.07
CA PHE A 60 -10.37 -6.66 -20.23
C PHE A 60 -9.92 -8.11 -20.00
N VAL A 61 -10.85 -9.00 -19.69
CA VAL A 61 -10.52 -10.42 -19.47
C VAL A 61 -10.08 -11.08 -20.78
N ALA A 62 -10.75 -10.80 -21.91
CA ALA A 62 -10.32 -11.30 -23.22
C ALA A 62 -8.91 -10.80 -23.59
N ALA A 63 -8.58 -9.54 -23.29
CA ALA A 63 -7.24 -9.01 -23.51
C ALA A 63 -6.18 -9.69 -22.60
N CYS A 64 -6.55 -10.13 -21.39
CA CYS A 64 -5.68 -10.97 -20.57
C CYS A 64 -5.41 -12.34 -21.20
N ASP A 65 -6.41 -12.95 -21.85
CA ASP A 65 -6.22 -14.20 -22.58
C ASP A 65 -5.27 -14.01 -23.77
N ASP A 66 -5.39 -12.90 -24.51
CA ASP A 66 -4.47 -12.56 -25.61
C ASP A 66 -3.02 -12.36 -25.10
N ALA A 67 -2.87 -11.68 -23.96
CA ALA A 67 -1.57 -11.47 -23.32
C ALA A 67 -0.96 -12.82 -22.84
N LEU A 68 -1.77 -13.75 -22.29
CA LEU A 68 -1.32 -15.09 -21.94
C LEU A 68 -0.80 -15.85 -23.17
N ASN A 69 -1.55 -15.76 -24.27
CA ASN A 69 -1.15 -16.37 -25.55
C ASN A 69 0.15 -15.75 -26.09
N GLN A 70 0.38 -14.44 -25.88
CA GLN A 70 1.65 -13.79 -26.21
C GLN A 70 2.79 -14.37 -25.37
N VAL A 71 2.64 -14.44 -24.04
CA VAL A 71 3.65 -15.05 -23.17
C VAL A 71 3.96 -16.48 -23.60
N ALA A 72 2.94 -17.31 -23.88
CA ALA A 72 3.11 -18.68 -24.34
C ALA A 72 3.95 -18.74 -25.62
N ARG A 73 3.61 -17.95 -26.65
CA ARG A 73 4.34 -17.93 -27.93
C ARG A 73 5.79 -17.46 -27.77
N GLU A 74 6.03 -16.37 -27.03
CA GLU A 74 7.37 -15.79 -26.92
C GLU A 74 8.30 -16.59 -26.00
N THR A 75 7.74 -17.46 -25.13
CA THR A 75 8.52 -18.34 -24.25
C THR A 75 8.57 -19.81 -24.74
N ALA A 76 7.99 -20.12 -25.90
CA ALA A 76 7.93 -21.49 -26.44
C ALA A 76 9.31 -22.16 -26.63
N GLY A 77 10.35 -21.38 -26.94
CA GLY A 77 11.72 -21.85 -27.10
C GLY A 77 12.47 -22.12 -25.79
N LEU A 78 11.89 -21.81 -24.61
CA LEU A 78 12.54 -22.00 -23.31
C LEU A 78 12.34 -23.46 -22.83
N SER A 79 13.03 -24.38 -23.45
CA SER A 79 12.86 -25.82 -23.25
C SER A 79 12.98 -26.23 -21.78
N GLY A 80 11.98 -26.97 -21.31
CA GLY A 80 11.91 -27.53 -19.96
C GLY A 80 11.59 -26.55 -18.87
N LEU A 81 11.38 -25.24 -19.14
CA LEU A 81 10.89 -24.27 -18.18
C LEU A 81 9.36 -24.34 -18.09
N ALA A 82 8.81 -24.60 -16.91
CA ALA A 82 7.40 -24.40 -16.61
C ALA A 82 7.20 -22.98 -16.05
N ILE A 83 6.21 -22.24 -16.55
CA ILE A 83 5.93 -20.85 -16.15
C ILE A 83 4.52 -20.80 -15.59
N VAL A 84 4.37 -20.41 -14.33
CA VAL A 84 3.07 -20.19 -13.69
C VAL A 84 2.70 -18.72 -13.85
N VAL A 85 1.59 -18.44 -14.53
CA VAL A 85 1.11 -17.09 -14.82
C VAL A 85 -0.28 -16.89 -14.21
N GLY A 86 -0.42 -15.91 -13.32
CA GLY A 86 -1.70 -15.51 -12.72
C GLY A 86 -2.52 -14.62 -13.67
N HIS A 87 -3.80 -14.95 -13.90
CA HIS A 87 -4.69 -14.17 -14.77
C HIS A 87 -6.18 -14.45 -14.48
N PRO A 88 -7.11 -13.53 -14.82
CA PRO A 88 -8.54 -13.80 -14.76
C PRO A 88 -8.95 -14.71 -15.94
N VAL A 89 -9.96 -15.54 -15.75
CA VAL A 89 -10.52 -16.41 -16.82
C VAL A 89 -12.02 -16.25 -16.89
N ASN A 90 -12.56 -16.05 -18.09
CA ASN A 90 -14.00 -16.11 -18.37
C ASN A 90 -14.46 -17.57 -18.44
N ALA A 91 -14.68 -18.19 -17.29
CA ALA A 91 -15.26 -19.52 -17.20
C ALA A 91 -16.03 -19.64 -15.88
N ALA A 92 -17.32 -19.87 -15.96
CA ALA A 92 -18.08 -20.24 -14.77
C ALA A 92 -17.63 -21.64 -14.32
N PRO A 93 -17.32 -21.83 -13.02
CA PRO A 93 -17.13 -23.17 -12.49
C PRO A 93 -18.39 -24.02 -12.70
N ALA A 94 -18.22 -25.32 -12.91
CA ALA A 94 -19.34 -26.26 -13.02
C ALA A 94 -20.24 -26.15 -11.75
N GLY A 95 -21.53 -25.86 -11.95
CA GLY A 95 -22.49 -25.70 -10.86
C GLY A 95 -22.61 -24.27 -10.28
N ALA A 96 -21.96 -23.26 -10.87
CA ALA A 96 -22.20 -21.87 -10.52
C ALA A 96 -23.65 -21.48 -10.87
N GLY A 97 -24.34 -20.79 -9.94
CA GLY A 97 -25.68 -20.25 -10.18
C GLY A 97 -25.68 -19.19 -11.31
N ALA A 98 -26.82 -18.96 -11.92
CA ALA A 98 -26.95 -17.98 -13.01
C ALA A 98 -26.53 -16.55 -12.62
N ASP A 99 -26.66 -16.19 -11.34
CA ASP A 99 -26.31 -14.89 -10.79
C ASP A 99 -24.86 -14.81 -10.28
N ALA A 100 -24.10 -15.92 -10.30
CA ALA A 100 -22.72 -15.93 -9.86
C ALA A 100 -21.79 -15.30 -10.90
N PRO A 101 -20.69 -14.65 -10.49
CA PRO A 101 -19.69 -14.16 -11.43
C PRO A 101 -19.20 -15.27 -12.37
N GLN A 102 -19.24 -15.02 -13.67
CA GLN A 102 -18.83 -15.98 -14.70
C GLN A 102 -17.31 -15.94 -14.96
N ARG A 103 -16.52 -15.70 -13.90
CA ARG A 103 -15.06 -15.54 -13.96
C ARG A 103 -14.41 -16.19 -12.75
N THR A 104 -13.16 -16.59 -12.95
CA THR A 104 -12.31 -17.11 -11.87
C THR A 104 -10.99 -16.33 -11.82
N ASN A 105 -10.47 -16.13 -10.61
CA ASN A 105 -9.07 -15.79 -10.39
C ASN A 105 -8.28 -17.08 -10.57
N ALA A 106 -7.39 -17.12 -11.56
CA ALA A 106 -6.78 -18.36 -12.00
C ALA A 106 -5.29 -18.24 -12.27
N ALA A 107 -4.66 -19.38 -12.43
CA ALA A 107 -3.28 -19.49 -12.92
C ALA A 107 -3.18 -20.58 -13.97
N SER A 108 -2.45 -20.30 -15.04
CA SER A 108 -2.08 -21.25 -16.08
C SER A 108 -0.60 -21.61 -15.97
N VAL A 109 -0.28 -22.87 -16.18
CA VAL A 109 1.09 -23.36 -16.28
C VAL A 109 1.44 -23.51 -17.74
N LEU A 110 2.38 -22.71 -18.22
CA LEU A 110 2.87 -22.73 -19.60
C LEU A 110 4.15 -23.58 -19.68
N ARG A 111 4.29 -24.36 -20.73
CA ARG A 111 5.52 -25.04 -21.10
C ARG A 111 5.58 -25.19 -22.61
N GLU A 112 6.73 -24.82 -23.21
CA GLU A 112 6.96 -24.99 -24.67
C GLU A 112 5.80 -24.45 -25.53
N GLY A 113 5.26 -23.28 -25.13
CA GLY A 113 4.18 -22.62 -25.85
C GLY A 113 2.77 -23.15 -25.60
N GLN A 114 2.61 -24.15 -24.71
CA GLN A 114 1.33 -24.77 -24.41
C GLN A 114 0.91 -24.56 -22.95
N VAL A 115 -0.40 -24.46 -22.72
CA VAL A 115 -0.97 -24.53 -21.36
C VAL A 115 -1.05 -26.01 -20.98
N ILE A 116 -0.26 -26.46 -20.02
CA ILE A 116 -0.20 -27.84 -19.55
C ILE A 116 -1.04 -28.11 -18.31
N ALA A 117 -1.38 -27.08 -17.56
CA ALA A 117 -2.25 -27.16 -16.37
C ALA A 117 -2.92 -25.82 -16.10
N HIS A 118 -4.05 -25.88 -15.40
CA HIS A 118 -4.85 -24.70 -15.02
C HIS A 118 -5.38 -24.89 -13.61
N TYR A 119 -5.41 -23.80 -12.83
CA TYR A 119 -5.96 -23.77 -11.47
C TYR A 119 -6.80 -22.53 -11.27
N ALA A 120 -7.97 -22.68 -10.70
CA ALA A 120 -8.83 -21.57 -10.25
C ALA A 120 -8.80 -21.48 -8.72
N LYS A 121 -8.59 -20.27 -8.19
CA LYS A 121 -8.56 -19.96 -6.76
C LYS A 121 -9.84 -20.43 -6.09
N ARG A 122 -9.72 -21.14 -4.99
CA ARG A 122 -10.85 -21.76 -4.29
C ARG A 122 -11.42 -20.89 -3.20
N LEU A 123 -10.56 -20.20 -2.46
CA LEU A 123 -10.94 -19.34 -1.35
C LEU A 123 -10.80 -17.87 -1.76
N LEU A 124 -11.92 -17.17 -1.78
CA LEU A 124 -12.00 -15.77 -2.22
C LEU A 124 -12.15 -14.87 -0.99
N PRO A 125 -11.12 -14.08 -0.62
CA PRO A 125 -11.23 -13.14 0.49
C PRO A 125 -12.24 -12.03 0.19
N ASN A 126 -13.02 -11.65 1.21
CA ASN A 126 -14.02 -10.61 1.13
C ASN A 126 -14.08 -9.84 2.45
N TYR A 127 -12.93 -9.34 2.86
CA TYR A 127 -12.69 -8.60 4.11
C TYR A 127 -11.53 -7.61 3.90
N GLU A 128 -11.44 -6.59 4.75
CA GLU A 128 -10.45 -5.51 4.62
C GLU A 128 -10.50 -4.88 3.22
N VAL A 129 -9.38 -4.86 2.50
CA VAL A 129 -9.26 -4.34 1.12
C VAL A 129 -9.77 -5.30 0.05
N PHE A 130 -10.12 -6.52 0.42
CA PHE A 130 -10.55 -7.54 -0.54
C PHE A 130 -12.05 -7.55 -0.76
N ASP A 131 -12.45 -7.64 -2.03
CA ASP A 131 -13.85 -7.80 -2.47
C ASP A 131 -13.94 -8.82 -3.62
N GLU A 132 -13.18 -9.93 -3.52
CA GLU A 132 -13.03 -10.87 -4.63
C GLU A 132 -14.33 -11.59 -5.01
N ARG A 133 -15.25 -11.78 -4.08
CA ARG A 133 -16.56 -12.40 -4.37
C ARG A 133 -17.45 -11.55 -5.26
N ARG A 134 -17.15 -10.26 -5.39
CA ARG A 134 -17.79 -9.36 -6.34
C ARG A 134 -17.42 -9.68 -7.78
N TYR A 135 -16.21 -10.19 -8.00
CA TYR A 135 -15.61 -10.35 -9.33
C TYR A 135 -15.52 -11.79 -9.77
N PHE A 136 -15.28 -12.71 -8.84
CA PHE A 136 -14.91 -14.08 -9.11
C PHE A 136 -15.82 -15.10 -8.43
N SER A 137 -15.97 -16.26 -9.06
CA SER A 137 -16.52 -17.47 -8.45
C SER A 137 -15.39 -18.37 -7.96
N PRO A 138 -15.60 -19.12 -6.85
CA PRO A 138 -14.59 -20.04 -6.33
C PRO A 138 -14.35 -21.19 -7.29
N GLY A 139 -13.07 -21.55 -7.50
CA GLY A 139 -12.65 -22.73 -8.21
C GLY A 139 -12.94 -24.03 -7.44
N GLN A 140 -12.74 -25.15 -8.11
CA GLN A 140 -12.92 -26.49 -7.55
C GLN A 140 -11.71 -27.38 -7.84
N GLY A 141 -11.49 -28.38 -6.98
CA GLY A 141 -10.41 -29.33 -7.17
C GLY A 141 -9.02 -28.80 -6.80
N SER A 142 -8.02 -29.55 -7.15
CA SER A 142 -6.59 -29.23 -6.96
C SER A 142 -5.86 -29.35 -8.30
N CYS A 143 -4.77 -28.60 -8.44
CA CYS A 143 -3.90 -28.65 -9.60
C CYS A 143 -2.52 -29.18 -9.18
N VAL A 144 -2.08 -30.28 -9.78
CA VAL A 144 -0.74 -30.83 -9.60
C VAL A 144 -0.13 -31.06 -10.98
N PHE A 145 1.06 -30.54 -11.22
CA PHE A 145 1.81 -30.69 -12.45
C PHE A 145 3.24 -31.15 -12.18
N ALA A 146 3.90 -31.73 -13.16
CA ALA A 146 5.27 -32.20 -13.01
C ALA A 146 6.28 -31.12 -13.43
N VAL A 147 7.33 -30.94 -12.65
CA VAL A 147 8.56 -30.23 -13.03
C VAL A 147 9.70 -31.24 -12.86
N ASP A 148 10.27 -31.68 -13.96
CA ASP A 148 11.15 -32.86 -14.03
C ASP A 148 10.48 -34.07 -13.32
N ASP A 149 11.06 -34.62 -12.26
CA ASP A 149 10.53 -35.74 -11.48
C ASP A 149 9.75 -35.33 -10.21
N VAL A 150 9.50 -34.03 -10.01
CA VAL A 150 8.81 -33.48 -8.82
C VAL A 150 7.39 -33.06 -9.17
N ARG A 151 6.42 -33.48 -8.38
CA ARG A 151 5.02 -33.07 -8.52
C ARG A 151 4.74 -31.83 -7.69
N VAL A 152 4.40 -30.72 -8.36
CA VAL A 152 4.16 -29.41 -7.79
C VAL A 152 2.67 -29.15 -7.69
N GLY A 153 2.17 -28.90 -6.48
CA GLY A 153 0.80 -28.46 -6.21
C GLY A 153 0.72 -26.93 -6.29
N LEU A 154 -0.23 -26.40 -7.06
CA LEU A 154 -0.44 -24.97 -7.24
C LEU A 154 -1.55 -24.45 -6.32
N LEU A 155 -1.30 -23.34 -5.64
CA LEU A 155 -2.26 -22.60 -4.81
C LEU A 155 -2.19 -21.11 -5.15
N ILE A 156 -3.29 -20.40 -4.91
CA ILE A 156 -3.37 -18.95 -5.09
C ILE A 156 -3.75 -18.28 -3.76
N CYS A 157 -2.83 -17.51 -3.21
CA CYS A 157 -2.96 -16.57 -2.10
C CYS A 157 -3.78 -17.12 -0.90
N GLU A 158 -5.06 -16.77 -0.77
CA GLU A 158 -5.94 -17.17 0.32
C GLU A 158 -5.98 -18.69 0.53
N ASP A 159 -5.85 -19.48 -0.54
CA ASP A 159 -5.82 -20.94 -0.45
C ASP A 159 -4.73 -21.47 0.50
N ALA A 160 -3.60 -20.76 0.59
CA ALA A 160 -2.50 -21.15 1.46
C ALA A 160 -2.68 -20.78 2.94
N TRP A 161 -3.67 -19.92 3.26
CA TRP A 161 -3.96 -19.54 4.65
C TRP A 161 -4.83 -20.58 5.38
N PHE A 162 -5.46 -21.50 4.64
CA PHE A 162 -6.35 -22.54 5.17
C PHE A 162 -5.81 -23.94 4.88
N ASP A 163 -6.22 -24.93 5.70
CA ASP A 163 -5.68 -26.30 5.63
C ASP A 163 -6.13 -27.06 4.38
N GLU A 164 -7.38 -26.90 3.99
CA GLU A 164 -8.06 -27.76 3.04
C GLU A 164 -7.43 -27.73 1.63
N PRO A 165 -7.14 -26.55 0.99
CA PRO A 165 -6.56 -26.55 -0.36
C PRO A 165 -5.17 -27.23 -0.42
N ALA A 166 -4.33 -27.00 0.58
CA ALA A 166 -3.00 -27.63 0.66
C ALA A 166 -3.09 -29.15 0.90
N ALA A 167 -4.02 -29.57 1.76
CA ALA A 167 -4.28 -31.00 2.00
C ALA A 167 -4.81 -31.70 0.76
N ALA A 168 -5.71 -31.05 0.00
CA ALA A 168 -6.20 -31.56 -1.29
C ALA A 168 -5.09 -31.69 -2.33
N ALA A 169 -4.18 -30.71 -2.43
CA ALA A 169 -3.02 -30.79 -3.31
C ALA A 169 -2.09 -31.97 -2.92
N ARG A 170 -1.83 -32.15 -1.62
CA ARG A 170 -1.07 -33.32 -1.13
C ARG A 170 -1.76 -34.64 -1.46
N ALA A 171 -3.07 -34.75 -1.23
CA ALA A 171 -3.84 -35.95 -1.55
C ALA A 171 -3.82 -36.27 -3.06
N ALA A 172 -3.78 -35.24 -3.91
CA ALA A 172 -3.57 -35.38 -5.35
C ALA A 172 -2.10 -35.72 -5.72
N GLY A 173 -1.23 -35.83 -4.73
CA GLY A 173 0.13 -36.31 -4.83
C GLY A 173 1.18 -35.21 -5.02
N ALA A 174 0.92 -33.97 -4.66
CA ALA A 174 1.96 -32.94 -4.62
C ALA A 174 3.09 -33.31 -3.63
N GLU A 175 4.31 -32.97 -3.99
CA GLU A 175 5.53 -33.13 -3.20
C GLU A 175 6.12 -31.77 -2.79
N LEU A 176 5.71 -30.68 -3.48
CA LEU A 176 6.09 -29.29 -3.27
C LEU A 176 4.86 -28.42 -3.52
N LEU A 177 4.67 -27.37 -2.75
CA LEU A 177 3.64 -26.37 -3.01
C LEU A 177 4.25 -25.11 -3.65
N ALA A 178 3.68 -24.67 -4.76
CA ALA A 178 3.91 -23.36 -5.37
C ALA A 178 2.71 -22.47 -5.09
N VAL A 179 2.94 -21.33 -4.46
CA VAL A 179 1.88 -20.40 -4.03
C VAL A 179 2.12 -19.04 -4.67
N ILE A 180 1.22 -18.59 -5.52
CA ILE A 180 1.30 -17.25 -6.13
C ILE A 180 0.37 -16.28 -5.41
N ASN A 181 0.82 -15.05 -5.17
CA ASN A 181 0.13 -14.12 -4.29
C ASN A 181 0.22 -12.68 -4.76
N ALA A 182 -0.79 -11.91 -4.35
CA ALA A 182 -0.79 -10.46 -4.28
C ALA A 182 -1.28 -10.05 -2.88
N SER A 183 -0.45 -10.36 -1.87
CA SER A 183 -0.78 -10.15 -0.46
C SER A 183 -0.37 -8.73 -0.02
N PRO A 184 -1.34 -7.84 0.33
CA PRO A 184 -1.07 -6.46 0.70
C PRO A 184 -0.23 -6.33 1.96
N PHE A 185 0.55 -5.25 2.01
CA PHE A 185 1.34 -4.86 3.16
C PHE A 185 0.48 -4.16 4.23
N HIS A 186 0.78 -4.40 5.45
CA HIS A 186 0.62 -3.55 6.62
C HIS A 186 1.74 -3.86 7.60
N GLN A 187 2.00 -2.97 8.56
CA GLN A 187 3.03 -3.19 9.57
C GLN A 187 2.82 -4.53 10.28
N GLY A 188 3.89 -5.37 10.32
CA GLY A 188 3.85 -6.71 10.90
C GLY A 188 3.34 -7.82 9.98
N LYS A 189 2.79 -7.51 8.79
CA LYS A 189 2.24 -8.52 7.86
C LYS A 189 3.26 -9.54 7.38
N GLY A 190 4.52 -9.13 7.21
CA GLY A 190 5.60 -10.03 6.80
C GLY A 190 5.79 -11.18 7.79
N ALA A 191 5.83 -10.89 9.09
CA ALA A 191 5.95 -11.91 10.14
C ALA A 191 4.70 -12.80 10.23
N GLU A 192 3.50 -12.25 10.09
CA GLU A 192 2.24 -13.01 10.05
C GLU A 192 2.25 -14.02 8.89
N ARG A 193 2.69 -13.56 7.70
CA ARG A 193 2.77 -14.38 6.48
C ARG A 193 3.77 -15.53 6.65
N GLU A 194 4.97 -15.25 7.15
CA GLU A 194 5.98 -16.29 7.43
C GLU A 194 5.46 -17.32 8.43
N ALA A 195 4.83 -16.88 9.52
CA ALA A 195 4.24 -17.77 10.50
C ALA A 195 3.09 -18.61 9.93
N ALA A 196 2.24 -18.04 9.07
CA ALA A 196 1.15 -18.75 8.40
C ALA A 196 1.70 -19.83 7.45
N MET A 197 2.68 -19.49 6.63
CA MET A 197 3.29 -20.43 5.68
C MET A 197 4.06 -21.55 6.42
N ALA A 198 4.73 -21.21 7.52
CA ALA A 198 5.38 -22.21 8.39
C ALA A 198 4.37 -23.20 9.00
N ARG A 199 3.21 -22.72 9.45
CA ARG A 199 2.11 -23.59 9.91
C ARG A 199 1.59 -24.48 8.78
N ARG A 200 1.40 -23.90 7.58
CA ARG A 200 0.92 -24.60 6.39
C ARG A 200 1.85 -25.73 5.98
N ALA A 201 3.16 -25.45 5.88
CA ALA A 201 4.16 -26.45 5.52
C ALA A 201 4.15 -27.62 6.52
N ARG A 202 4.11 -27.34 7.83
CA ARG A 202 4.04 -28.39 8.87
C ARG A 202 2.75 -29.21 8.78
N ALA A 203 1.59 -28.54 8.63
CA ALA A 203 0.30 -29.22 8.62
C ALA A 203 0.15 -30.18 7.43
N CYS A 204 0.63 -29.79 6.25
CA CYS A 204 0.57 -30.67 5.08
C CYS A 204 1.83 -31.54 4.91
N GLY A 205 2.91 -31.30 5.66
CA GLY A 205 4.18 -32.04 5.55
C GLY A 205 4.88 -31.83 4.20
N LEU A 206 4.67 -30.69 3.54
CA LEU A 206 5.26 -30.34 2.26
C LEU A 206 6.04 -29.02 2.36
N PRO A 207 7.21 -28.92 1.70
CA PRO A 207 7.84 -27.62 1.52
C PRO A 207 7.03 -26.75 0.59
N LEU A 208 7.19 -25.42 0.71
CA LEU A 208 6.49 -24.46 -0.16
C LEU A 208 7.38 -23.32 -0.63
N VAL A 209 7.10 -22.81 -1.83
CA VAL A 209 7.66 -21.59 -2.38
C VAL A 209 6.53 -20.60 -2.61
N TYR A 210 6.67 -19.41 -2.06
CA TYR A 210 5.66 -18.35 -2.03
C TYR A 210 6.14 -17.17 -2.86
N ALA A 211 5.45 -16.90 -3.97
CA ALA A 211 5.69 -15.75 -4.83
C ALA A 211 4.73 -14.62 -4.44
N ASN A 212 5.23 -13.43 -4.19
CA ASN A 212 4.39 -12.27 -3.87
C ASN A 212 4.65 -11.10 -4.82
N LEU A 213 3.59 -10.32 -5.08
CA LEU A 213 3.66 -9.06 -5.80
C LEU A 213 4.49 -8.03 -5.02
N VAL A 214 5.14 -7.10 -5.73
CA VAL A 214 5.74 -5.89 -5.18
C VAL A 214 5.19 -4.68 -5.93
N GLY A 215 5.09 -3.53 -5.25
CA GLY A 215 4.63 -2.28 -5.86
C GLY A 215 3.48 -1.60 -5.12
N GLY A 216 3.16 -0.38 -5.53
CA GLY A 216 1.99 0.37 -5.08
C GLY A 216 0.86 0.32 -6.10
N GLN A 217 -0.38 0.20 -5.63
CA GLN A 217 -1.59 0.30 -6.43
C GLN A 217 -2.66 1.03 -5.61
N ASP A 218 -3.04 2.24 -6.05
CA ASP A 218 -3.95 3.13 -5.33
C ASP A 218 -3.51 3.34 -3.88
N GLU A 219 -4.30 2.93 -2.89
CA GLU A 219 -3.92 3.01 -1.48
C GLU A 219 -3.06 1.83 -1.00
N VAL A 220 -2.98 0.75 -1.78
CA VAL A 220 -2.38 -0.51 -1.35
C VAL A 220 -0.92 -0.59 -1.76
N VAL A 221 -0.07 -1.12 -0.89
CA VAL A 221 1.32 -1.46 -1.18
C VAL A 221 1.51 -2.96 -1.01
N PHE A 222 2.30 -3.55 -1.90
CA PHE A 222 2.75 -4.94 -1.84
C PHE A 222 4.25 -4.94 -1.56
N ASP A 223 4.65 -5.64 -0.52
CA ASP A 223 6.03 -5.62 -0.02
C ASP A 223 6.97 -6.62 -0.72
N GLY A 224 6.44 -7.45 -1.63
CA GLY A 224 7.21 -8.57 -2.13
C GLY A 224 7.46 -9.58 -1.02
N ARG A 225 8.70 -9.67 -0.51
CA ARG A 225 9.09 -10.59 0.57
C ARG A 225 8.69 -12.03 0.24
N SER A 226 8.88 -12.44 -1.02
CA SER A 226 8.68 -13.83 -1.46
C SER A 226 9.56 -14.75 -0.62
N LEU A 227 9.11 -15.98 -0.37
CA LEU A 227 9.78 -16.83 0.60
C LEU A 227 9.75 -18.32 0.23
N ALA A 228 10.62 -19.10 0.88
CA ALA A 228 10.66 -20.55 0.80
C ALA A 228 10.68 -21.13 2.20
N VAL A 229 9.87 -22.16 2.43
CA VAL A 229 9.70 -22.83 3.73
C VAL A 229 9.88 -24.33 3.56
N ALA A 230 10.68 -24.94 4.41
CA ALA A 230 10.85 -26.39 4.46
C ALA A 230 9.59 -27.08 5.03
N ALA A 231 9.46 -28.39 4.80
CA ALA A 231 8.33 -29.19 5.27
C ALA A 231 8.12 -29.16 6.79
N ASP A 232 9.19 -28.93 7.56
CA ASP A 232 9.16 -28.77 9.01
C ASP A 232 8.74 -27.36 9.47
N GLY A 233 8.47 -26.45 8.52
CA GLY A 233 8.07 -25.07 8.76
C GLY A 233 9.22 -24.09 8.98
N ARG A 234 10.46 -24.50 8.80
CA ARG A 234 11.63 -23.61 8.90
C ARG A 234 11.71 -22.74 7.65
N LEU A 235 11.87 -21.43 7.82
CA LEU A 235 12.17 -20.50 6.73
C LEU A 235 13.56 -20.82 6.16
N VAL A 236 13.64 -21.07 4.87
CA VAL A 236 14.88 -21.44 4.17
C VAL A 236 15.25 -20.46 3.06
N GLY A 237 14.41 -19.49 2.80
CA GLY A 237 14.66 -18.42 1.82
C GLY A 237 13.72 -17.25 2.02
N ARG A 238 14.21 -16.02 1.80
CA ARG A 238 13.43 -14.77 1.80
C ARG A 238 14.01 -13.81 0.77
N ALA A 239 13.18 -13.30 -0.12
CA ALA A 239 13.54 -12.23 -1.04
C ALA A 239 13.58 -10.86 -0.33
N PRO A 240 14.28 -9.85 -0.88
CA PRO A 240 14.21 -8.48 -0.40
C PRO A 240 12.80 -7.91 -0.43
N THR A 241 12.50 -6.97 0.51
CA THR A 241 11.24 -6.23 0.55
C THR A 241 11.26 -4.99 -0.33
N PHE A 242 10.10 -4.57 -0.83
CA PHE A 242 9.85 -3.32 -1.57
C PHE A 242 10.72 -3.12 -2.83
N LYS A 243 11.21 -4.22 -3.40
CA LYS A 243 12.06 -4.21 -4.61
C LYS A 243 11.68 -5.35 -5.53
N GLU A 244 11.72 -5.10 -6.83
CA GLU A 244 11.68 -6.16 -7.81
C GLU A 244 12.88 -7.10 -7.63
N ASN A 245 12.64 -8.38 -7.82
CA ASN A 245 13.68 -9.39 -7.64
C ASN A 245 13.36 -10.68 -8.40
N LEU A 246 14.37 -11.31 -8.95
CA LEU A 246 14.32 -12.71 -9.37
C LEU A 246 14.94 -13.56 -8.24
N PHE A 247 14.09 -14.09 -7.39
CA PHE A 247 14.48 -14.87 -6.22
C PHE A 247 14.62 -16.34 -6.58
N PHE A 248 15.81 -16.91 -6.39
CA PHE A 248 16.12 -18.28 -6.79
C PHE A 248 16.13 -19.22 -5.59
N VAL A 249 15.41 -20.34 -5.73
CA VAL A 249 15.31 -21.41 -4.73
C VAL A 249 15.79 -22.71 -5.36
N GLN A 250 16.80 -23.34 -4.78
CA GLN A 250 17.25 -24.66 -5.18
C GLN A 250 16.34 -25.71 -4.52
N ALA A 251 15.71 -26.55 -5.34
CA ALA A 251 14.96 -27.72 -4.88
C ALA A 251 15.76 -28.99 -5.18
N SER A 252 15.86 -29.88 -4.21
CA SER A 252 16.56 -31.15 -4.37
C SER A 252 15.77 -32.29 -3.72
N ARG A 253 15.74 -33.45 -4.40
CA ARG A 253 15.10 -34.64 -3.87
C ARG A 253 16.00 -35.28 -2.80
N ALA A 254 15.52 -35.36 -1.58
CA ALA A 254 16.10 -36.12 -0.47
C ALA A 254 15.27 -37.40 -0.22
N PRO A 255 15.77 -38.37 0.57
CA PRO A 255 15.07 -39.64 0.78
C PRO A 255 13.65 -39.51 1.32
N ALA A 256 13.37 -38.49 2.13
CA ALA A 256 12.07 -38.32 2.80
C ALA A 256 11.19 -37.23 2.21
N ALA A 257 11.75 -36.20 1.54
CA ALA A 257 11.01 -35.05 1.03
C ALA A 257 11.86 -34.25 0.02
N ILE A 258 11.25 -33.22 -0.58
CA ILE A 258 11.98 -32.21 -1.32
C ILE A 258 12.60 -31.22 -0.31
N GLU A 259 13.90 -31.00 -0.42
CA GLU A 259 14.64 -30.00 0.35
C GLU A 259 14.77 -28.70 -0.45
N LEU A 260 14.55 -27.56 0.22
CA LEU A 260 14.71 -26.24 -0.35
C LEU A 260 15.89 -25.50 0.27
N LYS A 261 16.63 -24.75 -0.57
CA LYS A 261 17.71 -23.87 -0.14
C LYS A 261 17.70 -22.58 -0.96
N ALA A 262 17.78 -21.44 -0.29
CA ALA A 262 17.85 -20.12 -0.91
C ALA A 262 18.55 -19.12 0.02
N ASP A 263 18.80 -17.92 -0.48
CA ASP A 263 19.28 -16.81 0.33
C ASP A 263 18.15 -16.25 1.21
N VAL A 264 18.50 -15.84 2.43
CA VAL A 264 17.55 -15.20 3.36
C VAL A 264 17.94 -13.73 3.49
N ALA A 265 17.17 -12.84 2.88
CA ALA A 265 17.36 -11.40 3.05
C ALA A 265 17.18 -11.01 4.52
N ALA A 266 17.97 -10.04 4.98
CA ALA A 266 17.89 -9.52 6.34
C ALA A 266 16.52 -8.88 6.61
N GLU A 267 16.06 -8.97 7.84
CA GLU A 267 14.87 -8.23 8.29
C GLU A 267 15.19 -6.74 8.42
N GLN A 268 14.22 -5.92 8.04
CA GLN A 268 14.27 -4.48 8.27
C GLN A 268 13.74 -4.14 9.68
N THR A 269 14.16 -2.99 10.21
CA THR A 269 13.49 -2.41 11.39
C THR A 269 12.08 -1.93 11.01
N PRO A 270 11.14 -1.85 11.96
CA PRO A 270 9.79 -1.37 11.67
C PRO A 270 9.74 0.01 11.01
N GLU A 271 10.66 0.90 11.37
CA GLU A 271 10.77 2.24 10.75
C GLU A 271 11.28 2.16 9.30
N ALA A 272 12.26 1.32 9.02
CA ALA A 272 12.78 1.11 7.67
C ALA A 272 11.71 0.50 6.76
N GLU A 273 11.00 -0.51 7.25
CA GLU A 273 9.90 -1.16 6.53
C GLU A 273 8.78 -0.18 6.22
N LEU A 274 8.35 0.61 7.21
CA LEU A 274 7.31 1.63 7.03
C LEU A 274 7.77 2.73 6.08
N TRP A 275 9.01 3.20 6.18
CA TRP A 275 9.58 4.21 5.29
C TRP A 275 9.57 3.72 3.84
N ASP A 276 10.08 2.52 3.57
CA ASP A 276 10.13 1.96 2.22
C ASP A 276 8.73 1.72 1.64
N ALA A 277 7.75 1.33 2.46
CA ALA A 277 6.35 1.21 2.04
C ALA A 277 5.76 2.55 1.58
N LEU A 278 6.00 3.63 2.36
CA LEU A 278 5.52 4.97 2.03
C LEU A 278 6.20 5.53 0.78
N VAL A 279 7.51 5.32 0.63
CA VAL A 279 8.29 5.72 -0.55
C VAL A 279 7.79 4.99 -1.80
N LEU A 280 7.59 3.66 -1.72
CA LEU A 280 7.11 2.86 -2.83
C LEU A 280 5.69 3.25 -3.25
N GLY A 281 4.78 3.40 -2.28
CA GLY A 281 3.39 3.81 -2.53
C GLY A 281 3.30 5.17 -3.21
N LEU A 282 4.04 6.16 -2.72
CA LEU A 282 4.10 7.48 -3.32
C LEU A 282 4.70 7.47 -4.73
N ARG A 283 5.83 6.80 -4.92
CA ARG A 283 6.49 6.72 -6.24
C ARG A 283 5.58 6.09 -7.28
N ASP A 284 5.04 4.92 -6.96
CA ASP A 284 4.23 4.15 -7.89
C ASP A 284 2.92 4.87 -8.21
N TYR A 285 2.29 5.53 -7.23
CA TYR A 285 1.08 6.32 -7.49
C TYR A 285 1.37 7.45 -8.49
N VAL A 286 2.46 8.19 -8.31
CA VAL A 286 2.84 9.28 -9.19
C VAL A 286 3.20 8.77 -10.60
N GLU A 287 4.02 7.73 -10.68
CA GLU A 287 4.55 7.21 -11.96
C GLU A 287 3.49 6.45 -12.76
N LYS A 288 2.73 5.56 -12.12
CA LYS A 288 1.66 4.79 -12.79
C LYS A 288 0.51 5.67 -13.29
N ASN A 289 0.27 6.83 -12.66
CA ASN A 289 -0.67 7.84 -13.15
C ASN A 289 -0.07 8.81 -14.17
N GLY A 290 1.22 8.70 -14.50
CA GLY A 290 1.89 9.51 -15.52
C GLY A 290 2.28 10.92 -15.09
N PHE A 291 2.20 11.26 -13.80
CA PHE A 291 2.62 12.57 -13.31
C PHE A 291 4.14 12.72 -13.33
N GLN A 292 4.62 13.81 -13.91
CA GLN A 292 6.05 14.07 -14.02
C GLN A 292 6.62 14.74 -12.77
N ARG A 293 5.83 15.55 -12.07
CA ARG A 293 6.25 16.34 -10.91
C ARG A 293 5.15 16.41 -9.86
N VAL A 294 5.56 16.66 -8.63
CA VAL A 294 4.65 16.90 -7.50
C VAL A 294 4.89 18.27 -6.88
N ALA A 295 3.88 18.80 -6.21
CA ALA A 295 4.03 19.98 -5.37
C ALA A 295 3.32 19.78 -4.02
N LEU A 296 3.79 20.45 -2.97
CA LEU A 296 3.16 20.43 -1.64
C LEU A 296 3.32 21.76 -0.91
N GLY A 297 2.40 22.03 -0.02
CA GLY A 297 2.51 23.13 0.94
C GLY A 297 3.54 22.78 2.02
N LEU A 298 4.62 23.54 2.12
CA LEU A 298 5.65 23.34 3.16
C LEU A 298 5.45 24.37 4.27
N SER A 299 4.74 23.99 5.32
CA SER A 299 4.38 24.88 6.42
C SER A 299 5.49 25.11 7.45
N GLY A 300 6.59 24.35 7.37
CA GLY A 300 7.60 24.27 8.42
C GLY A 300 7.15 23.40 9.62
N GLY A 301 6.02 22.70 9.54
CA GLY A 301 5.57 21.68 10.49
C GLY A 301 6.04 20.28 10.14
N LEU A 302 5.93 19.34 11.12
CA LEU A 302 6.43 17.98 11.02
C LEU A 302 5.86 17.23 9.83
N ASP A 303 4.55 17.27 9.61
CA ASP A 303 3.88 16.47 8.61
C ASP A 303 4.30 16.86 7.19
N SER A 304 4.31 18.16 6.90
CA SER A 304 4.78 18.69 5.62
C SER A 304 6.27 18.38 5.38
N ALA A 305 7.08 18.43 6.44
CA ALA A 305 8.49 18.05 6.38
C ALA A 305 8.66 16.55 6.09
N LEU A 306 7.90 15.70 6.76
CA LEU A 306 7.95 14.24 6.51
C LEU A 306 7.52 13.91 5.07
N VAL A 307 6.43 14.50 4.58
CA VAL A 307 5.96 14.31 3.19
C VAL A 307 7.00 14.80 2.19
N LEU A 308 7.65 15.94 2.45
CA LEU A 308 8.73 16.43 1.59
C LEU A 308 9.92 15.46 1.56
N ALA A 309 10.33 14.93 2.71
CA ALA A 309 11.43 13.96 2.78
C ALA A 309 11.10 12.66 2.03
N LEU A 310 9.87 12.17 2.14
CA LEU A 310 9.36 11.02 1.37
C LEU A 310 9.35 11.31 -0.14
N ALA A 311 8.84 12.46 -0.55
CA ALA A 311 8.73 12.84 -1.95
C ALA A 311 10.12 13.00 -2.62
N ALA A 312 11.08 13.61 -1.92
CA ALA A 312 12.45 13.77 -2.41
C ALA A 312 13.15 12.42 -2.62
N VAL A 313 12.89 11.44 -1.74
CA VAL A 313 13.41 10.07 -1.89
C VAL A 313 12.69 9.31 -3.02
N ALA A 314 11.36 9.39 -3.05
CA ALA A 314 10.54 8.64 -4.00
C ALA A 314 10.77 9.07 -5.46
N LEU A 315 10.95 10.37 -5.71
CA LEU A 315 10.92 10.96 -7.05
C LEU A 315 12.23 11.67 -7.46
N GLY A 316 13.10 11.94 -6.50
CA GLY A 316 14.24 12.82 -6.68
C GLY A 316 13.88 14.30 -6.56
N ALA A 317 14.81 15.11 -6.04
CA ALA A 317 14.60 16.53 -5.72
C ALA A 317 14.09 17.36 -6.92
N ALA A 318 14.57 17.10 -8.12
CA ALA A 318 14.19 17.84 -9.35
C ALA A 318 12.71 17.72 -9.72
N ARG A 319 12.00 16.69 -9.21
CA ARG A 319 10.58 16.46 -9.46
C ARG A 319 9.68 16.99 -8.35
N VAL A 320 10.24 17.62 -7.32
CA VAL A 320 9.50 18.10 -6.15
C VAL A 320 9.56 19.62 -6.05
N ARG A 321 8.41 20.24 -5.90
CA ARG A 321 8.26 21.69 -5.66
C ARG A 321 7.57 21.91 -4.32
N THR A 322 8.05 22.87 -3.54
CA THR A 322 7.45 23.26 -2.27
C THR A 322 6.96 24.69 -2.32
N VAL A 323 5.86 24.96 -1.63
CA VAL A 323 5.28 26.30 -1.54
C VAL A 323 5.00 26.64 -0.09
N MET A 324 5.70 27.62 0.45
CA MET A 324 5.37 28.24 1.73
C MET A 324 4.30 29.32 1.51
N MET A 325 3.22 29.26 2.25
CA MET A 325 2.09 30.19 2.10
C MET A 325 1.79 30.90 3.42
N PRO A 326 2.63 31.90 3.80
CA PRO A 326 2.51 32.54 5.11
C PRO A 326 1.24 33.38 5.23
N SER A 327 0.68 33.39 6.45
CA SER A 327 -0.35 34.28 6.95
C SER A 327 0.26 35.26 7.97
N PRO A 328 -0.49 36.26 8.46
CA PRO A 328 -0.04 37.11 9.56
C PRO A 328 0.29 36.38 10.87
N TYR A 329 -0.20 35.13 11.01
CA TYR A 329 -0.02 34.30 12.22
C TYR A 329 1.13 33.29 12.06
N THR A 330 1.72 33.20 10.88
CA THR A 330 2.83 32.28 10.62
C THR A 330 4.08 32.74 11.38
N ALA A 331 4.63 31.86 12.20
CA ALA A 331 5.83 32.16 12.96
C ALA A 331 7.06 32.32 12.07
N GLY A 332 7.94 33.27 12.36
CA GLY A 332 9.19 33.47 11.59
C GLY A 332 10.06 32.22 11.52
N MET A 333 10.10 31.44 12.61
CA MET A 333 10.81 30.15 12.64
C MET A 333 10.27 29.12 11.65
N SER A 334 8.97 29.14 11.35
CA SER A 334 8.36 28.23 10.37
C SER A 334 8.85 28.52 8.95
N LEU A 335 9.01 29.82 8.61
CA LEU A 335 9.61 30.26 7.34
C LEU A 335 11.09 29.83 7.23
N GLU A 336 11.86 30.07 8.31
CA GLU A 336 13.28 29.68 8.35
C GLU A 336 13.46 28.17 8.17
N ASP A 337 12.67 27.37 8.89
CA ASP A 337 12.75 25.90 8.86
C ASP A 337 12.32 25.35 7.49
N ALA A 338 11.29 25.92 6.86
CA ALA A 338 10.86 25.53 5.52
C ALA A 338 11.95 25.81 4.49
N ARG A 339 12.55 27.01 4.49
CA ARG A 339 13.67 27.37 3.61
C ARG A 339 14.88 26.44 3.80
N GLU A 340 15.25 26.22 5.06
CA GLU A 340 16.41 25.37 5.37
C GLU A 340 16.20 23.93 4.93
N MET A 341 15.02 23.38 5.13
CA MET A 341 14.71 22.03 4.69
C MET A 341 14.71 21.90 3.15
N ALA A 342 14.08 22.84 2.45
CA ALA A 342 14.10 22.88 0.98
C ALA A 342 15.53 22.98 0.44
N ARG A 343 16.37 23.80 1.06
CA ARG A 343 17.79 23.93 0.72
C ARG A 343 18.58 22.64 0.95
N ARG A 344 18.36 21.95 2.09
CA ARG A 344 19.04 20.67 2.41
C ARG A 344 18.70 19.58 1.39
N LEU A 345 17.45 19.52 0.97
CA LEU A 345 16.99 18.53 -0.01
C LEU A 345 17.20 18.95 -1.47
N GLY A 346 17.57 20.21 -1.72
CA GLY A 346 17.80 20.72 -3.07
C GLY A 346 16.55 20.79 -3.93
N VAL A 347 15.39 21.00 -3.32
CA VAL A 347 14.09 21.10 -4.02
C VAL A 347 13.76 22.54 -4.37
N GLU A 348 12.93 22.74 -5.39
CA GLU A 348 12.36 24.03 -5.76
C GLU A 348 11.45 24.56 -4.65
N HIS A 349 11.61 25.84 -4.25
CA HIS A 349 10.88 26.44 -3.14
C HIS A 349 10.37 27.84 -3.47
N ASP A 350 9.08 28.05 -3.30
CA ASP A 350 8.42 29.35 -3.47
C ASP A 350 7.77 29.82 -2.16
N GLU A 351 7.63 31.14 -2.06
CA GLU A 351 6.91 31.79 -0.95
C GLU A 351 5.80 32.68 -1.52
N LEU A 352 4.57 32.36 -1.19
CA LEU A 352 3.36 33.06 -1.65
C LEU A 352 2.50 33.50 -0.47
N SER A 353 2.54 34.78 -0.10
CA SER A 353 1.69 35.29 0.97
C SER A 353 0.20 35.14 0.63
N ILE A 354 -0.58 34.62 1.57
CA ILE A 354 -2.05 34.54 1.44
C ILE A 354 -2.75 35.83 1.79
N LEU A 355 -2.06 36.83 2.37
CA LEU A 355 -2.66 38.03 2.95
C LEU A 355 -3.54 38.81 1.98
N PRO A 356 -3.13 39.12 0.72
CA PRO A 356 -3.97 39.86 -0.20
C PRO A 356 -5.31 39.17 -0.51
N ALA A 357 -5.28 37.85 -0.70
CA ALA A 357 -6.48 37.06 -0.97
C ALA A 357 -7.36 36.95 0.30
N PHE A 358 -6.76 36.83 1.46
CA PHE A 358 -7.45 36.76 2.74
C PHE A 358 -8.21 38.06 3.03
N GLU A 359 -7.57 39.23 2.85
CA GLU A 359 -8.20 40.52 3.03
C GLU A 359 -9.34 40.77 2.03
N ALA A 360 -9.15 40.39 0.77
CA ALA A 360 -10.19 40.51 -0.26
C ALA A 360 -11.43 39.66 0.07
N LEU A 361 -11.24 38.41 0.50
CA LEU A 361 -12.36 37.53 0.89
C LEU A 361 -13.06 38.03 2.15
N ARG A 362 -12.31 38.50 3.17
CA ARG A 362 -12.90 39.12 4.37
C ARG A 362 -13.76 40.34 4.02
N ALA A 363 -13.24 41.22 3.17
CA ALA A 363 -13.99 42.41 2.74
C ALA A 363 -15.26 42.03 1.98
N THR A 364 -15.19 41.00 1.10
CA THR A 364 -16.35 40.50 0.33
C THR A 364 -17.44 39.92 1.25
N LEU A 365 -17.06 39.21 2.31
CA LEU A 365 -18.00 38.55 3.24
C LEU A 365 -18.47 39.45 4.38
N ALA A 366 -17.78 40.56 4.66
CA ALA A 366 -18.06 41.46 5.76
C ALA A 366 -19.54 41.93 5.87
N PRO A 367 -20.25 42.25 4.75
CA PRO A 367 -21.66 42.63 4.85
C PRO A 367 -22.58 41.51 5.37
N LEU A 368 -22.23 40.23 5.09
CA LEU A 368 -22.98 39.05 5.56
C LEU A 368 -22.66 38.70 7.01
N PHE A 369 -21.50 39.10 7.51
CA PHE A 369 -21.00 38.80 8.86
C PHE A 369 -21.17 39.96 9.84
N ALA A 370 -21.89 41.01 9.45
CA ALA A 370 -22.11 42.19 10.30
C ALA A 370 -22.67 41.79 11.69
N GLY A 371 -22.00 42.26 12.75
CA GLY A 371 -22.36 41.96 14.14
C GLY A 371 -21.90 40.61 14.66
N ARG A 372 -21.13 39.81 13.89
CA ARG A 372 -20.49 38.56 14.32
C ARG A 372 -18.99 38.80 14.59
N GLY A 373 -18.47 38.16 15.63
CA GLY A 373 -17.02 38.14 15.91
C GLY A 373 -16.31 37.12 15.02
N GLU A 374 -14.98 37.21 14.97
CA GLU A 374 -14.13 36.18 14.32
C GLU A 374 -14.25 34.84 15.05
N ASP A 375 -14.25 33.75 14.26
CA ASP A 375 -14.32 32.38 14.76
C ASP A 375 -13.54 31.42 13.84
N LEU A 376 -13.87 30.13 13.80
CA LEU A 376 -13.28 29.15 12.91
C LEU A 376 -13.45 29.48 11.41
N THR A 377 -14.31 30.44 11.06
CA THR A 377 -14.52 30.84 9.67
C THR A 377 -13.25 31.45 9.07
N GLU A 378 -12.61 32.36 9.81
CA GLU A 378 -11.39 33.04 9.38
C GLU A 378 -10.20 32.09 9.31
N GLU A 379 -10.10 31.13 10.25
CA GLU A 379 -9.09 30.06 10.21
C GLU A 379 -9.28 29.20 8.95
N ASN A 380 -10.51 28.76 8.68
CA ASN A 380 -10.85 27.93 7.53
C ASN A 380 -10.68 28.67 6.19
N ILE A 381 -10.93 29.97 6.11
CA ILE A 381 -10.67 30.79 4.91
C ILE A 381 -9.19 30.76 4.56
N GLN A 382 -8.28 30.89 5.53
CA GLN A 382 -6.84 30.80 5.30
C GLN A 382 -6.43 29.45 4.70
N ALA A 383 -6.93 28.35 5.28
CA ALA A 383 -6.65 27.01 4.78
C ALA A 383 -7.15 26.83 3.33
N ARG A 384 -8.36 27.33 3.00
CA ARG A 384 -8.95 27.24 1.66
C ARG A 384 -8.22 28.10 0.63
N ILE A 385 -7.73 29.27 1.00
CA ILE A 385 -6.88 30.10 0.11
C ILE A 385 -5.61 29.32 -0.27
N ARG A 386 -4.96 28.64 0.69
CA ARG A 386 -3.80 27.80 0.42
C ARG A 386 -4.16 26.68 -0.56
N GLY A 387 -5.31 26.04 -0.38
CA GLY A 387 -5.82 25.03 -1.33
C GLY A 387 -6.02 25.59 -2.75
N VAL A 388 -6.62 26.77 -2.87
CA VAL A 388 -6.81 27.44 -4.18
C VAL A 388 -5.47 27.75 -4.85
N LEU A 389 -4.48 28.24 -4.12
CA LEU A 389 -3.15 28.54 -4.67
C LEU A 389 -2.46 27.26 -5.16
N LEU A 390 -2.47 26.18 -4.37
CA LEU A 390 -1.89 24.90 -4.74
C LEU A 390 -2.57 24.31 -5.98
N MET A 391 -3.91 24.33 -6.04
CA MET A 391 -4.64 23.83 -7.20
C MET A 391 -4.46 24.70 -8.45
N GLY A 392 -4.29 26.01 -8.28
CA GLY A 392 -3.89 26.89 -9.37
C GLY A 392 -2.54 26.52 -9.98
N LEU A 393 -1.54 26.21 -9.12
CA LEU A 393 -0.25 25.70 -9.56
C LEU A 393 -0.36 24.32 -10.23
N SER A 394 -1.15 23.42 -9.63
CA SER A 394 -1.43 22.10 -10.20
C SER A 394 -1.94 22.19 -11.64
N ASN A 395 -2.99 22.96 -11.84
CA ASN A 395 -3.60 23.10 -13.17
C ASN A 395 -2.67 23.78 -14.19
N LYS A 396 -1.89 24.76 -13.77
CA LYS A 396 -1.02 25.53 -14.65
C LYS A 396 0.24 24.79 -15.02
N LEU A 397 0.80 24.00 -14.10
CA LEU A 397 2.12 23.38 -14.23
C LEU A 397 2.04 21.85 -14.40
N GLY A 398 0.87 21.24 -14.28
CA GLY A 398 0.69 19.78 -14.36
C GLY A 398 1.27 19.00 -13.17
N HIS A 399 1.43 19.64 -12.01
CA HIS A 399 1.97 18.98 -10.83
C HIS A 399 0.85 18.30 -10.04
N LEU A 400 1.08 17.06 -9.58
CA LEU A 400 0.20 16.44 -8.58
C LEU A 400 0.44 17.11 -7.23
N ILE A 401 -0.61 17.57 -6.56
CA ILE A 401 -0.50 18.11 -5.21
C ILE A 401 -0.53 16.98 -4.19
N LEU A 402 0.48 16.95 -3.31
CA LEU A 402 0.53 16.06 -2.16
C LEU A 402 -0.07 16.77 -0.95
N THR A 403 -1.04 16.12 -0.28
CA THR A 403 -1.54 16.58 1.00
C THR A 403 -0.64 16.11 2.14
N THR A 404 -0.68 16.78 3.26
CA THR A 404 0.22 16.50 4.38
C THR A 404 -0.51 16.03 5.65
N GLY A 405 -1.83 15.79 5.56
CA GLY A 405 -2.63 15.29 6.68
C GLY A 405 -2.23 13.87 7.10
N ASN A 406 -2.20 13.62 8.39
CA ASN A 406 -1.87 12.33 9.01
C ASN A 406 -3.13 11.61 9.52
N LYS A 407 -2.99 10.33 9.94
CA LYS A 407 -4.12 9.49 10.39
C LYS A 407 -4.83 10.08 11.61
N SER A 408 -4.10 10.65 12.56
CA SER A 408 -4.66 11.25 13.79
C SER A 408 -5.57 12.42 13.46
N GLU A 409 -5.15 13.30 12.55
CA GLU A 409 -5.93 14.44 12.07
C GLU A 409 -7.18 14.01 11.31
N TYR A 410 -7.05 13.06 10.36
CA TYR A 410 -8.19 12.51 9.62
C TYR A 410 -9.17 11.78 10.53
N ALA A 411 -8.70 11.08 11.56
CA ALA A 411 -9.57 10.38 12.50
C ALA A 411 -10.54 11.34 13.19
N VAL A 412 -10.04 12.40 13.77
CA VAL A 412 -10.83 13.36 14.56
C VAL A 412 -11.35 14.55 13.75
N GLY A 413 -11.03 14.62 12.44
CA GLY A 413 -11.43 15.70 11.55
C GLY A 413 -10.75 17.03 11.83
N TYR A 414 -9.56 17.01 12.42
CA TYR A 414 -8.71 18.19 12.61
C TYR A 414 -8.06 18.60 11.29
N CYS A 415 -8.91 18.93 10.34
CA CYS A 415 -8.56 19.29 8.96
C CYS A 415 -9.69 20.12 8.35
N THR A 416 -9.38 20.91 7.34
CA THR A 416 -10.32 21.79 6.65
C THR A 416 -10.64 21.26 5.25
N LEU A 417 -11.93 20.95 5.00
CA LEU A 417 -12.40 20.60 3.66
C LEU A 417 -12.03 21.70 2.65
N TYR A 418 -11.48 21.27 1.51
CA TYR A 418 -11.02 22.15 0.41
C TYR A 418 -9.88 23.10 0.82
N GLY A 419 -9.27 22.88 1.99
CA GLY A 419 -8.11 23.58 2.51
C GLY A 419 -6.86 22.70 2.50
N ASP A 420 -6.41 22.31 3.68
CA ASP A 420 -5.24 21.45 3.90
C ASP A 420 -5.45 19.99 3.39
N MET A 421 -6.70 19.58 3.22
CA MET A 421 -7.06 18.30 2.57
C MET A 421 -6.94 18.34 1.04
N CYS A 422 -6.62 19.49 0.45
CA CYS A 422 -6.60 19.67 -1.00
C CYS A 422 -5.37 19.01 -1.62
N GLY A 423 -5.60 18.08 -2.55
CA GLY A 423 -4.55 17.37 -3.27
C GLY A 423 -5.02 16.06 -3.88
N GLY A 424 -4.14 15.42 -4.63
CA GLY A 424 -4.45 14.16 -5.34
C GLY A 424 -3.91 12.91 -4.66
N PHE A 425 -2.95 13.07 -3.71
CA PHE A 425 -2.42 11.95 -2.94
C PHE A 425 -1.99 12.40 -1.55
N ALA A 426 -2.21 11.55 -0.54
CA ALA A 426 -1.93 11.79 0.88
C ALA A 426 -0.92 10.76 1.42
N PRO A 427 0.40 10.97 1.26
CA PRO A 427 1.41 9.95 1.55
C PRO A 427 1.38 9.39 2.97
N ILE A 428 1.05 10.22 3.97
CA ILE A 428 1.02 9.84 5.39
C ILE A 428 -0.40 9.73 5.96
N LYS A 429 -1.43 9.58 5.11
CA LYS A 429 -2.84 9.48 5.52
C LYS A 429 -3.10 8.41 6.58
N ASP A 430 -2.35 7.31 6.53
CA ASP A 430 -2.50 6.16 7.43
C ASP A 430 -1.36 6.06 8.47
N VAL A 431 -0.63 7.16 8.70
CA VAL A 431 0.43 7.27 9.71
C VAL A 431 -0.05 8.14 10.85
N VAL A 432 -0.16 7.61 12.07
CA VAL A 432 -0.52 8.40 13.26
C VAL A 432 0.60 9.36 13.66
N LYS A 433 0.26 10.44 14.35
CA LYS A 433 1.20 11.55 14.70
C LYS A 433 2.43 11.08 15.45
N THR A 434 2.28 10.21 16.43
CA THR A 434 3.39 9.66 17.21
C THR A 434 4.35 8.85 16.32
N THR A 435 3.84 8.12 15.35
CA THR A 435 4.64 7.40 14.35
C THR A 435 5.33 8.37 13.38
N ALA A 436 4.67 9.46 12.98
CA ALA A 436 5.29 10.50 12.14
C ALA A 436 6.52 11.12 12.83
N TYR A 437 6.45 11.42 14.14
CA TYR A 437 7.60 11.85 14.93
C TYR A 437 8.72 10.81 14.97
N ARG A 438 8.37 9.54 15.16
CA ARG A 438 9.34 8.43 15.19
C ARG A 438 10.04 8.26 13.84
N LEU A 439 9.30 8.33 12.73
CA LEU A 439 9.86 8.28 11.37
C LEU A 439 10.77 9.47 11.06
N ALA A 440 10.41 10.68 11.46
CA ALA A 440 11.22 11.87 11.25
C ALA A 440 12.57 11.77 11.97
N ARG A 441 12.58 11.31 13.23
CA ARG A 441 13.82 11.05 13.98
C ARG A 441 14.64 9.93 13.34
N TRP A 442 13.98 8.83 12.95
CA TRP A 442 14.63 7.72 12.26
C TRP A 442 15.28 8.19 10.95
N ARG A 443 14.56 8.96 10.12
CA ARG A 443 15.08 9.49 8.86
C ARG A 443 16.27 10.43 9.05
N ASN A 444 16.27 11.22 10.11
CA ASN A 444 17.41 12.08 10.42
C ASN A 444 18.66 11.31 10.86
N ALA A 445 18.48 10.17 11.52
CA ALA A 445 19.56 9.30 11.95
C ALA A 445 20.05 8.34 10.84
N HIS A 446 19.27 8.13 9.78
CA HIS A 446 19.55 7.16 8.72
C HIS A 446 19.39 7.79 7.34
N ASP A 447 20.23 7.37 6.39
CA ASP A 447 20.13 7.75 4.98
C ASP A 447 20.01 6.48 4.09
N PRO A 448 18.83 5.82 4.11
CA PRO A 448 18.65 4.53 3.45
C PRO A 448 18.72 4.60 1.92
N HIS A 449 18.59 5.80 1.34
CA HIS A 449 18.53 6.00 -0.11
C HIS A 449 19.60 6.97 -0.65
N GLY A 450 20.57 7.38 0.16
CA GLY A 450 21.68 8.23 -0.27
C GLY A 450 21.27 9.67 -0.64
N THR A 451 20.19 10.19 -0.05
CA THR A 451 19.69 11.54 -0.29
C THR A 451 20.21 12.59 0.71
N GLY A 452 21.13 12.21 1.58
CA GLY A 452 21.70 13.02 2.65
C GLY A 452 21.07 12.72 4.02
N ALA A 453 21.90 12.68 5.06
CA ALA A 453 21.47 12.50 6.43
C ALA A 453 20.87 13.80 7.02
N GLY A 454 19.93 13.69 7.96
CA GLY A 454 19.37 14.81 8.71
C GLY A 454 18.66 15.87 7.87
N PRO A 455 17.77 15.51 6.92
CA PRO A 455 17.11 16.49 6.06
C PRO A 455 16.13 17.38 6.82
N ILE A 456 15.53 16.91 7.91
CA ILE A 456 14.52 17.63 8.68
C ILE A 456 15.21 18.46 9.76
N PRO A 457 15.07 19.81 9.79
CA PRO A 457 15.58 20.64 10.88
C PRO A 457 15.09 20.15 12.24
N GLU A 458 15.98 20.07 13.22
CA GLU A 458 15.66 19.50 14.56
C GLU A 458 14.53 20.27 15.26
N ARG A 459 14.45 21.58 15.06
CA ARG A 459 13.40 22.43 15.62
C ARG A 459 12.00 22.02 15.15
N ILE A 460 11.85 21.52 13.92
CA ILE A 460 10.58 20.97 13.40
C ILE A 460 10.12 19.75 14.24
N ILE A 461 11.07 18.91 14.67
CA ILE A 461 10.79 17.69 15.42
C ILE A 461 10.50 17.99 16.90
N THR A 462 11.12 19.02 17.46
CA THR A 462 11.12 19.28 18.91
C THR A 462 10.05 20.26 19.35
N ARG A 463 9.57 21.13 18.45
CA ARG A 463 8.55 22.13 18.82
C ARG A 463 7.15 21.49 18.94
N PRO A 464 6.27 22.03 19.78
CA PRO A 464 4.87 21.63 19.83
C PRO A 464 4.16 21.82 18.47
N PRO A 465 3.28 20.89 18.06
CA PRO A 465 2.53 21.01 16.82
C PRO A 465 1.48 22.13 16.91
N SER A 466 1.31 22.86 15.79
CA SER A 466 0.36 23.97 15.69
C SER A 466 -0.06 24.18 14.23
N ALA A 467 -1.32 24.50 14.00
CA ALA A 467 -1.84 24.88 12.68
C ALA A 467 -1.49 26.34 12.29
N GLU A 468 -1.03 27.17 13.21
CA GLU A 468 -0.66 28.59 13.01
C GLU A 468 -1.74 29.43 12.28
N LEU A 469 -3.02 29.23 12.61
CA LEU A 469 -4.16 29.94 12.01
C LEU A 469 -4.66 31.09 12.90
N ARG A 470 -4.23 31.15 14.15
CA ARG A 470 -4.50 32.20 15.15
C ARG A 470 -3.31 32.39 16.12
N PRO A 471 -3.25 33.51 16.85
CA PRO A 471 -2.16 33.75 17.79
C PRO A 471 -2.04 32.67 18.87
N GLY A 472 -0.84 32.13 19.09
CA GLY A 472 -0.52 31.21 20.19
C GLY A 472 -1.24 29.85 20.12
N GLN A 473 -1.76 29.46 18.98
CA GLN A 473 -2.47 28.19 18.77
C GLN A 473 -1.57 26.98 18.99
N THR A 474 -2.13 25.96 19.68
CA THR A 474 -1.56 24.61 19.76
C THR A 474 -2.64 23.56 19.46
N ASP A 475 -2.24 22.38 18.99
CA ASP A 475 -3.21 21.32 18.70
C ASP A 475 -3.92 20.83 19.99
N GLN A 476 -3.23 20.88 21.14
CA GLN A 476 -3.76 20.51 22.45
C GLN A 476 -4.88 21.44 22.95
N ASP A 477 -5.05 22.64 22.36
CA ASP A 477 -6.24 23.47 22.64
C ASP A 477 -7.54 22.73 22.27
N SER A 478 -7.45 21.81 21.32
CA SER A 478 -8.59 21.12 20.73
C SER A 478 -8.55 19.59 20.84
N LEU A 479 -7.40 18.99 21.09
CA LEU A 479 -7.19 17.54 21.09
C LEU A 479 -6.53 17.06 22.39
N PRO A 480 -6.74 15.79 22.80
CA PRO A 480 -5.91 15.17 23.82
C PRO A 480 -4.44 15.10 23.37
N PRO A 481 -3.49 14.84 24.29
CA PRO A 481 -2.11 14.51 23.90
C PRO A 481 -2.11 13.40 22.84
N TYR A 482 -1.22 13.53 21.84
CA TYR A 482 -1.20 12.58 20.71
C TYR A 482 -0.93 11.13 21.15
N GLU A 483 -0.19 10.91 22.23
CA GLU A 483 0.04 9.58 22.79
C GLU A 483 -1.28 8.91 23.22
N VAL A 484 -2.21 9.68 23.77
CA VAL A 484 -3.54 9.21 24.18
C VAL A 484 -4.44 9.06 22.96
N LEU A 485 -4.45 10.07 22.08
CA LEU A 485 -5.27 10.08 20.87
C LEU A 485 -4.95 8.89 19.97
N ASP A 486 -3.68 8.67 19.67
CA ASP A 486 -3.21 7.61 18.77
C ASP A 486 -3.46 6.22 19.36
N ALA A 487 -3.30 6.06 20.69
CA ALA A 487 -3.62 4.81 21.37
C ALA A 487 -5.12 4.48 21.28
N ILE A 488 -6.00 5.48 21.46
CA ILE A 488 -7.45 5.29 21.28
C ILE A 488 -7.78 4.95 19.82
N ILE A 489 -7.14 5.61 18.85
CA ILE A 489 -7.34 5.32 17.42
C ILE A 489 -6.94 3.87 17.11
N ALA A 490 -5.79 3.40 17.56
CA ALA A 490 -5.33 2.03 17.35
C ALA A 490 -6.35 1.02 17.88
N ARG A 491 -6.82 1.19 19.11
CA ARG A 491 -7.79 0.29 19.72
C ARG A 491 -9.18 0.38 19.07
N TYR A 492 -9.72 1.61 18.93
CA TYR A 492 -11.08 1.83 18.47
C TYR A 492 -11.26 1.61 16.96
N VAL A 493 -10.31 2.11 16.14
CA VAL A 493 -10.39 2.04 14.67
C VAL A 493 -9.81 0.74 14.13
N GLU A 494 -8.60 0.37 14.54
CA GLU A 494 -7.90 -0.77 13.93
C GLU A 494 -8.33 -2.11 14.54
N GLU A 495 -8.65 -2.14 15.85
CA GLU A 495 -9.00 -3.36 16.57
C GLU A 495 -10.49 -3.47 16.93
N ASN A 496 -11.32 -2.48 16.56
CA ASN A 496 -12.77 -2.43 16.87
C ASN A 496 -13.11 -2.52 18.36
N ALA A 497 -12.22 -2.05 19.26
CA ALA A 497 -12.49 -2.05 20.68
C ALA A 497 -13.74 -1.22 21.01
N SER A 498 -14.56 -1.70 21.91
CA SER A 498 -15.71 -0.99 22.45
C SER A 498 -15.28 0.12 23.42
N ILE A 499 -16.15 1.09 23.67
CA ILE A 499 -15.91 2.11 24.71
C ILE A 499 -15.66 1.46 26.07
N ALA A 500 -16.39 0.40 26.42
CA ALA A 500 -16.22 -0.32 27.68
C ALA A 500 -14.82 -0.93 27.83
N GLU A 501 -14.27 -1.50 26.75
CA GLU A 501 -12.90 -2.03 26.75
C GLU A 501 -11.87 -0.92 26.92
N LEU A 502 -12.02 0.20 26.21
CA LEU A 502 -11.12 1.37 26.37
C LEU A 502 -11.11 1.88 27.82
N LEU A 503 -12.28 1.99 28.46
CA LEU A 503 -12.38 2.40 29.86
C LEU A 503 -11.75 1.37 30.82
N ALA A 504 -11.93 0.07 30.54
CA ALA A 504 -11.31 -0.99 31.32
C ALA A 504 -9.78 -1.02 31.19
N GLU A 505 -9.23 -0.59 30.07
CA GLU A 505 -7.79 -0.42 29.82
C GLU A 505 -7.21 0.83 30.52
N GLY A 506 -8.05 1.67 31.12
CA GLY A 506 -7.62 2.83 31.91
C GLY A 506 -7.58 4.17 31.16
N PHE A 507 -8.11 4.25 29.94
CA PHE A 507 -8.27 5.53 29.26
C PHE A 507 -9.26 6.43 30.01
N ALA A 508 -8.96 7.74 30.09
CA ALA A 508 -9.83 8.70 30.75
C ALA A 508 -11.20 8.80 30.03
N PRO A 509 -12.34 8.73 30.75
CA PRO A 509 -13.66 8.77 30.12
C PRO A 509 -13.90 9.99 29.24
N ALA A 510 -13.36 11.15 29.63
CA ALA A 510 -13.49 12.38 28.87
C ALA A 510 -12.77 12.31 27.50
N ASP A 511 -11.58 11.69 27.46
CA ASP A 511 -10.81 11.52 26.22
C ASP A 511 -11.48 10.50 25.31
N VAL A 512 -11.94 9.37 25.85
CA VAL A 512 -12.66 8.35 25.09
C VAL A 512 -13.93 8.92 24.45
N ASP A 513 -14.79 9.62 25.25
CA ASP A 513 -16.01 10.26 24.71
C ASP A 513 -15.67 11.28 23.62
N ARG A 514 -14.68 12.17 23.88
CA ARG A 514 -14.28 13.20 22.94
C ARG A 514 -13.77 12.60 21.62
N VAL A 515 -12.83 11.67 21.68
CA VAL A 515 -12.20 11.08 20.49
C VAL A 515 -13.20 10.29 19.67
N THR A 516 -13.99 9.39 20.30
CA THR A 516 -14.97 8.58 19.59
C THR A 516 -16.07 9.42 18.96
N ARG A 517 -16.52 10.49 19.63
CA ARG A 517 -17.47 11.47 19.08
C ARG A 517 -16.91 12.20 17.86
N LEU A 518 -15.65 12.66 17.93
CA LEU A 518 -14.97 13.34 16.81
C LEU A 518 -14.79 12.39 15.63
N ILE A 519 -14.38 11.13 15.85
CA ILE A 519 -14.27 10.11 14.81
C ILE A 519 -15.59 9.95 14.06
N LYS A 520 -16.71 9.83 14.79
CA LYS A 520 -18.04 9.67 14.19
C LYS A 520 -18.48 10.89 13.38
N SER A 521 -18.31 12.09 13.95
CA SER A 521 -18.78 13.32 13.31
C SER A 521 -17.93 13.75 12.11
N SER A 522 -16.75 13.16 11.91
CA SER A 522 -15.79 13.55 10.87
C SER A 522 -15.82 12.66 9.63
N GLU A 523 -16.72 11.66 9.57
CA GLU A 523 -16.80 10.73 8.43
C GLU A 523 -16.98 11.45 7.09
N TYR A 524 -17.81 12.49 7.05
CA TYR A 524 -18.04 13.27 5.82
C TYR A 524 -16.78 13.96 5.29
N LYS A 525 -15.79 14.28 6.16
CA LYS A 525 -14.48 14.80 5.75
C LYS A 525 -13.62 13.70 5.16
N ARG A 526 -13.57 12.53 5.83
CA ARG A 526 -12.78 11.39 5.35
C ARG A 526 -13.20 10.91 3.97
N GLN A 527 -14.49 10.89 3.68
CA GLN A 527 -15.03 10.52 2.37
C GLN A 527 -14.64 11.47 1.23
N GLN A 528 -14.13 12.66 1.54
CA GLN A 528 -13.65 13.64 0.59
C GLN A 528 -12.13 13.83 0.64
N SER A 529 -11.41 12.97 1.34
CA SER A 529 -9.96 13.01 1.42
C SER A 529 -9.31 12.30 0.23
N ALA A 530 -8.12 12.76 -0.16
CA ALA A 530 -7.33 12.11 -1.19
C ALA A 530 -6.99 10.65 -0.81
N VAL A 531 -6.73 9.83 -1.82
CA VAL A 531 -6.14 8.50 -1.64
C VAL A 531 -4.78 8.64 -0.97
N GLY A 532 -4.39 7.68 -0.14
CA GLY A 532 -3.10 7.70 0.55
C GLY A 532 -2.64 6.30 0.91
N THR A 533 -1.35 6.13 1.14
CA THR A 533 -0.73 4.82 1.37
C THR A 533 -1.27 4.15 2.63
N ARG A 534 -1.85 2.96 2.48
CA ARG A 534 -2.29 2.09 3.56
C ARG A 534 -1.08 1.37 4.16
N VAL A 535 -0.86 1.52 5.46
CA VAL A 535 0.27 0.91 6.18
C VAL A 535 -0.12 0.27 7.52
N THR A 536 -1.37 0.44 7.95
CA THR A 536 -1.92 -0.21 9.13
C THR A 536 -2.92 -1.30 8.76
N ARG A 537 -3.38 -2.07 9.73
CA ARG A 537 -4.40 -3.12 9.51
C ARG A 537 -5.70 -2.54 8.96
N ARG A 538 -6.06 -1.32 9.39
CA ARG A 538 -7.28 -0.64 8.97
C ARG A 538 -7.04 0.84 8.73
N ALA A 539 -7.05 1.22 7.45
CA ALA A 539 -6.91 2.60 6.99
C ALA A 539 -8.27 3.27 6.81
N PHE A 540 -8.28 4.60 6.76
CA PHE A 540 -9.45 5.39 6.32
C PHE A 540 -9.54 5.40 4.79
N GLY A 541 -10.01 4.30 4.22
CA GLY A 541 -10.17 4.03 2.79
C GLY A 541 -11.16 2.87 2.63
N ASN A 542 -10.81 1.91 1.77
CA ASN A 542 -11.65 0.73 1.53
C ASN A 542 -11.86 -0.16 2.78
N ASP A 543 -10.97 -0.08 3.77
CA ASP A 543 -11.08 -0.80 5.04
C ASP A 543 -12.11 -0.22 6.01
N TRP A 544 -12.49 1.05 5.84
CA TRP A 544 -13.35 1.78 6.76
C TRP A 544 -14.68 2.16 6.08
N ARG A 545 -15.71 1.35 6.29
CA ARG A 545 -17.02 1.49 5.63
C ARG A 545 -18.10 1.97 6.60
N TYR A 546 -17.85 3.03 7.35
CA TYR A 546 -18.82 3.62 8.26
C TYR A 546 -19.86 4.46 7.49
N PRO A 547 -21.15 4.35 7.82
CA PRO A 547 -22.18 5.19 7.22
C PRO A 547 -22.04 6.65 7.72
N MET A 548 -22.13 7.62 6.82
CA MET A 548 -22.11 9.05 7.19
C MET A 548 -23.37 9.47 7.96
N THR A 549 -24.53 8.91 7.57
CA THR A 549 -25.83 9.30 8.11
C THR A 549 -26.29 8.27 9.14
N HIS A 550 -25.72 8.27 10.32
CA HIS A 550 -26.14 7.39 11.41
C HIS A 550 -26.25 8.12 12.75
N ARG A 551 -27.07 7.60 13.66
CA ARG A 551 -27.26 8.15 15.01
C ARG A 551 -26.84 7.19 16.12
N PHE A 552 -26.17 6.11 15.75
CA PHE A 552 -25.73 5.14 16.73
C PHE A 552 -24.69 5.78 17.66
N ARG A 553 -24.98 5.76 18.96
CA ARG A 553 -24.05 6.22 20.01
C ARG A 553 -23.66 4.96 20.79
N VAL A 554 -22.39 4.68 20.83
CA VAL A 554 -21.84 3.59 21.63
C VAL A 554 -21.71 4.05 23.05
#